data_027dcc8552743b614cbb4f50e5316490
#
_entry.id   027dcc8552743b614cbb4f50e5316490
#
_cell.length_a   1.000
_cell.length_b   1.000
_cell.length_c   1.000
_cell.angle_alpha   90.00
_cell.angle_beta   90.00
_cell.angle_gamma   90.00
#
_symmetry.space_group_name_H-M   'P 1'
#
loop_
_entity.id
_entity.type
_entity.pdbx_description
1 polymer ?
#
loop_
_entity_poly.entity_id
_entity_poly.type
_entity_poly.pdbx_seq_one_letter_code
_entity_poly.pdbx_strand_id
1 'polypeptide(L)'
;MTGQLRVGIIYTIAPYLLPQLIPALNRQAPKMPLFLKEDFTANLIPALKAGELDVIIIALPFAEAGLVAQPVYHESFRIVVPAGHAWSERTAVASNELDGENLLLLGQGNCFRDQVLESCPRLTGPDALEHSLEGSSLETIRYMVASGAGVAVMPSTAADPLIDREPMVKVLPFSGEQPSRTVGLVWRVTYPRPQAIDAVRAAVLSCQLPGTTAVWGGFT
;
A
#
# COMPACT_ATOMS: atom_id res chain seq x y z
N MET A 1 -5.36 0.57 28.39
CA MET A 1 -5.38 -0.58 27.47
C MET A 1 -4.22 -1.50 27.82
N THR A 2 -4.51 -2.78 28.04
CA THR A 2 -3.53 -3.80 28.39
C THR A 2 -3.74 -5.05 27.52
N GLY A 3 -2.75 -5.92 27.46
CA GLY A 3 -2.77 -7.14 26.65
C GLY A 3 -2.28 -6.93 25.21
N GLN A 4 -1.76 -8.01 24.62
CA GLN A 4 -1.21 -8.02 23.28
C GLN A 4 -2.25 -7.61 22.22
N LEU A 5 -1.85 -6.84 21.23
CA LEU A 5 -2.61 -6.55 20.03
C LEU A 5 -1.94 -7.21 18.82
N ARG A 6 -2.71 -8.02 18.08
CA ARG A 6 -2.23 -8.79 16.92
C ARG A 6 -2.72 -8.11 15.65
N VAL A 7 -1.80 -7.51 14.92
CA VAL A 7 -2.07 -6.69 13.73
C VAL A 7 -1.56 -7.42 12.49
N GLY A 8 -2.44 -7.66 11.52
CA GLY A 8 -2.05 -8.10 10.18
C GLY A 8 -1.90 -6.92 9.23
N ILE A 9 -0.93 -6.93 8.36
CA ILE A 9 -0.70 -5.84 7.39
C ILE A 9 -0.26 -6.45 6.06
N ILE A 10 -0.77 -5.93 4.95
CA ILE A 10 -0.33 -6.39 3.63
C ILE A 10 1.07 -5.89 3.29
N TYR A 11 1.83 -6.68 2.52
CA TYR A 11 3.22 -6.42 2.14
C TYR A 11 3.47 -5.06 1.48
N THR A 12 2.48 -4.51 0.78
CA THR A 12 2.61 -3.20 0.10
C THR A 12 2.34 -1.99 0.99
N ILE A 13 2.00 -2.22 2.27
CA ILE A 13 1.75 -1.18 3.28
C ILE A 13 2.76 -1.29 4.42
N ALA A 14 3.00 -2.50 4.92
CA ALA A 14 3.75 -2.73 6.15
C ALA A 14 5.13 -2.04 6.19
N PRO A 15 6.04 -2.18 5.20
CA PRO A 15 7.38 -1.60 5.27
C PRO A 15 7.38 -0.07 5.37
N TYR A 16 6.35 0.58 4.85
CA TYR A 16 6.25 2.04 4.74
C TYR A 16 5.48 2.68 5.90
N LEU A 17 4.54 1.94 6.49
CA LEU A 17 3.73 2.41 7.61
C LEU A 17 4.39 2.10 8.96
N LEU A 18 4.92 0.89 9.15
CA LEU A 18 5.42 0.41 10.43
C LEU A 18 6.49 1.28 11.09
N PRO A 19 7.45 1.89 10.35
CA PRO A 19 8.46 2.76 10.95
C PRO A 19 7.88 3.95 11.75
N GLN A 20 6.68 4.42 11.38
CA GLN A 20 5.99 5.49 12.10
C GLN A 20 4.89 4.95 13.03
N LEU A 21 4.18 3.91 12.62
CA LEU A 21 3.08 3.32 13.39
C LEU A 21 3.55 2.73 14.73
N ILE A 22 4.64 1.96 14.73
CA ILE A 22 5.14 1.31 15.94
C ILE A 22 5.49 2.34 17.03
N PRO A 23 6.30 3.38 16.76
CA PRO A 23 6.58 4.41 17.76
C PRO A 23 5.32 5.17 18.20
N ALA A 24 4.37 5.43 17.28
CA ALA A 24 3.13 6.12 17.62
C ALA A 24 2.27 5.29 18.58
N LEU A 25 2.09 4.00 18.30
CA LEU A 25 1.35 3.08 19.18
C LEU A 25 2.03 2.91 20.54
N ASN A 26 3.35 2.76 20.57
CA ASN A 26 4.10 2.64 21.82
C ASN A 26 3.94 3.87 22.74
N ARG A 27 3.83 5.06 22.16
CA ARG A 27 3.55 6.29 22.94
C ARG A 27 2.12 6.34 23.44
N GLN A 28 1.15 5.93 22.61
CA GLN A 28 -0.28 6.02 22.95
C GLN A 28 -0.74 4.89 23.88
N ALA A 29 -0.18 3.70 23.72
CA ALA A 29 -0.60 2.49 24.43
C ALA A 29 0.63 1.64 24.88
N PRO A 30 1.49 2.14 25.79
CA PRO A 30 2.75 1.48 26.14
C PRO A 30 2.60 0.11 26.82
N LYS A 31 1.39 -0.18 27.34
CA LYS A 31 1.06 -1.49 27.95
C LYS A 31 0.37 -2.47 27.01
N MET A 32 0.36 -2.17 25.71
CA MET A 32 -0.26 -2.98 24.67
C MET A 32 0.83 -3.44 23.68
N PRO A 33 1.57 -4.53 24.01
CA PRO A 33 2.61 -5.04 23.11
C PRO A 33 2.00 -5.48 21.78
N LEU A 34 2.71 -5.19 20.69
CA LEU A 34 2.29 -5.54 19.34
C LEU A 34 2.83 -6.90 18.92
N PHE A 35 1.99 -7.68 18.27
CA PHE A 35 2.38 -8.77 17.40
C PHE A 35 2.02 -8.36 15.98
N LEU A 36 2.98 -8.44 15.05
CA LEU A 36 2.81 -8.03 13.66
C LEU A 36 2.94 -9.24 12.74
N LYS A 37 2.01 -9.37 11.81
CA LYS A 37 2.04 -10.37 10.74
C LYS A 37 1.89 -9.69 9.40
N GLU A 38 2.86 -9.88 8.51
CA GLU A 38 2.73 -9.47 7.11
C GLU A 38 2.27 -10.67 6.28
N ASP A 39 1.23 -10.46 5.46
CA ASP A 39 0.72 -11.51 4.59
C ASP A 39 -0.17 -10.91 3.49
N PHE A 40 -0.59 -11.73 2.54
CA PHE A 40 -1.62 -11.37 1.56
C PHE A 40 -2.99 -11.21 2.21
N THR A 41 -3.83 -10.35 1.64
CA THR A 41 -5.22 -10.15 2.11
C THR A 41 -5.96 -11.48 2.24
N ALA A 42 -5.79 -12.38 1.27
CA ALA A 42 -6.42 -13.70 1.26
C ALA A 42 -6.08 -14.58 2.48
N ASN A 43 -4.90 -14.39 3.09
CA ASN A 43 -4.47 -15.12 4.28
C ASN A 43 -4.81 -14.36 5.58
N LEU A 44 -4.79 -13.03 5.54
CA LEU A 44 -5.10 -12.19 6.71
C LEU A 44 -6.59 -12.29 7.11
N ILE A 45 -7.50 -12.38 6.14
CA ILE A 45 -8.94 -12.45 6.41
C ILE A 45 -9.33 -13.72 7.19
N PRO A 46 -8.94 -14.93 6.79
CA PRO A 46 -9.22 -16.13 7.60
C PRO A 46 -8.62 -16.05 9.00
N ALA A 47 -7.38 -15.56 9.15
CA ALA A 47 -6.74 -15.38 10.45
C ALA A 47 -7.47 -14.36 11.34
N LEU A 48 -7.99 -13.27 10.74
CA LEU A 48 -8.82 -12.30 11.44
C LEU A 48 -10.13 -12.93 11.93
N LYS A 49 -10.83 -13.69 11.09
CA LYS A 49 -12.06 -14.39 11.43
C LYS A 49 -11.87 -15.45 12.51
N ALA A 50 -10.79 -16.20 12.44
CA ALA A 50 -10.42 -17.20 13.44
C ALA A 50 -10.01 -16.60 14.80
N GLY A 51 -9.83 -15.27 14.87
CA GLY A 51 -9.37 -14.60 16.07
C GLY A 51 -7.86 -14.73 16.33
N GLU A 52 -7.09 -15.19 15.34
CA GLU A 52 -5.64 -15.19 15.38
C GLU A 52 -5.06 -13.78 15.25
N LEU A 53 -5.78 -12.90 14.53
CA LEU A 53 -5.53 -11.47 14.43
C LEU A 53 -6.68 -10.67 15.05
N ASP A 54 -6.39 -9.49 15.52
CA ASP A 54 -7.32 -8.57 16.15
C ASP A 54 -7.82 -7.51 15.17
N VAL A 55 -6.93 -6.99 14.34
CA VAL A 55 -7.17 -6.01 13.28
C VAL A 55 -6.23 -6.28 12.12
N ILE A 56 -6.66 -5.97 10.91
CA ILE A 56 -5.80 -5.99 9.71
C ILE A 56 -5.81 -4.62 9.02
N ILE A 57 -4.71 -4.27 8.38
CA ILE A 57 -4.53 -3.04 7.59
C ILE A 57 -4.38 -3.46 6.13
N ILE A 58 -5.36 -3.12 5.32
CA ILE A 58 -5.46 -3.57 3.91
C ILE A 58 -5.93 -2.44 2.99
N ALA A 59 -5.88 -2.67 1.69
CA ALA A 59 -6.50 -1.81 0.70
C ALA A 59 -8.02 -2.06 0.63
N LEU A 60 -8.79 -0.98 0.47
CA LEU A 60 -10.23 -0.99 0.27
C LEU A 60 -10.55 -0.74 -1.24
N PRO A 61 -11.73 -1.09 -1.75
CA PRO A 61 -12.92 -1.54 -1.01
C PRO A 61 -12.82 -2.98 -0.52
N PHE A 62 -13.41 -3.22 0.64
CA PHE A 62 -13.55 -4.54 1.24
C PHE A 62 -14.87 -4.64 1.99
N ALA A 63 -15.65 -5.67 1.73
CA ALA A 63 -16.90 -5.92 2.42
C ALA A 63 -17.07 -7.42 2.65
N GLU A 64 -17.21 -7.82 3.90
CA GLU A 64 -17.47 -9.20 4.27
C GLU A 64 -18.31 -9.28 5.56
N ALA A 65 -19.27 -10.20 5.61
CA ALA A 65 -20.17 -10.37 6.75
C ALA A 65 -19.39 -10.64 8.05
N GLY A 66 -19.77 -9.95 9.12
CA GLY A 66 -19.14 -10.06 10.44
C GLY A 66 -17.84 -9.26 10.61
N LEU A 67 -17.41 -8.54 9.58
CA LEU A 67 -16.27 -7.64 9.61
C LEU A 67 -16.70 -6.18 9.42
N VAL A 68 -15.97 -5.28 10.07
CA VAL A 68 -16.09 -3.82 9.88
C VAL A 68 -14.86 -3.36 9.13
N ALA A 69 -15.04 -2.55 8.11
CA ALA A 69 -13.95 -1.88 7.38
C ALA A 69 -14.07 -0.36 7.56
N GLN A 70 -13.00 0.29 7.98
CA GLN A 70 -12.95 1.74 8.16
C GLN A 70 -11.76 2.33 7.44
N PRO A 71 -11.95 3.27 6.51
CA PRO A 71 -10.87 3.95 5.83
C PRO A 71 -10.06 4.82 6.82
N VAL A 72 -8.75 4.91 6.58
CA VAL A 72 -7.83 5.74 7.38
C VAL A 72 -7.08 6.75 6.53
N TYR A 73 -6.67 6.40 5.31
CA TYR A 73 -6.08 7.36 4.37
C TYR A 73 -6.27 6.94 2.92
N HIS A 74 -6.24 7.92 2.03
CA HIS A 74 -6.06 7.73 0.59
C HIS A 74 -4.59 7.88 0.26
N GLU A 75 -4.09 7.06 -0.66
CA GLU A 75 -2.70 7.03 -1.09
C GLU A 75 -2.62 7.10 -2.62
N SER A 76 -1.95 8.13 -3.14
CA SER A 76 -1.73 8.30 -4.57
C SER A 76 -0.70 7.31 -5.11
N PHE A 77 -0.78 7.01 -6.40
CA PHE A 77 0.26 6.23 -7.09
C PHE A 77 1.27 7.15 -7.78
N ARG A 78 2.45 6.59 -8.02
CA ARG A 78 3.57 7.23 -8.73
C ARG A 78 4.08 6.29 -9.80
N ILE A 79 4.64 6.89 -10.84
CA ILE A 79 5.41 6.18 -11.86
C ILE A 79 6.89 6.28 -11.47
N VAL A 80 7.58 5.15 -11.45
CA VAL A 80 9.01 5.07 -11.14
C VAL A 80 9.73 4.55 -12.37
N VAL A 81 10.72 5.30 -12.84
CA VAL A 81 11.49 5.01 -14.06
C VAL A 81 12.98 5.03 -13.76
N PRO A 82 13.82 4.35 -14.56
CA PRO A 82 15.29 4.50 -14.48
C PRO A 82 15.71 5.96 -14.64
N ALA A 83 16.77 6.39 -14.00
CA ALA A 83 17.28 7.78 -14.10
C ALA A 83 17.60 8.21 -15.52
N GLY A 84 18.00 7.27 -16.40
CA GLY A 84 18.29 7.52 -17.83
C GLY A 84 17.09 7.34 -18.76
N HIS A 85 15.87 7.15 -18.24
CA HIS A 85 14.67 6.96 -19.04
C HIS A 85 14.28 8.25 -19.79
N ALA A 86 13.62 8.11 -20.95
CA ALA A 86 13.14 9.26 -21.73
C ALA A 86 12.19 10.19 -20.97
N TRP A 87 11.54 9.68 -19.92
CA TRP A 87 10.65 10.46 -19.06
C TRP A 87 11.36 11.15 -17.88
N SER A 88 12.64 10.90 -17.66
CA SER A 88 13.37 11.42 -16.47
C SER A 88 13.32 12.95 -16.32
N GLU A 89 13.21 13.67 -17.41
CA GLU A 89 13.13 15.15 -17.43
C GLU A 89 11.67 15.67 -17.47
N ARG A 90 10.70 14.80 -17.44
CA ARG A 90 9.27 15.18 -17.47
C ARG A 90 8.77 15.52 -16.08
N THR A 91 7.72 16.32 -16.03
CA THR A 91 7.03 16.70 -14.77
C THR A 91 5.89 15.75 -14.42
N ALA A 92 5.33 15.03 -15.40
CA ALA A 92 4.27 14.07 -15.23
C ALA A 92 4.16 13.16 -16.46
N VAL A 93 3.48 12.01 -16.32
CA VAL A 93 3.24 11.01 -17.37
C VAL A 93 1.79 10.57 -17.34
N ALA A 94 1.16 10.43 -18.51
CA ALA A 94 -0.21 9.96 -18.61
C ALA A 94 -0.28 8.42 -18.48
N SER A 95 -1.37 7.90 -17.92
CA SER A 95 -1.54 6.45 -17.72
C SER A 95 -1.50 5.65 -19.02
N ASN A 96 -1.96 6.24 -20.14
CA ASN A 96 -1.95 5.61 -21.46
C ASN A 96 -0.56 5.53 -22.09
N GLU A 97 0.43 6.26 -21.59
CA GLU A 97 1.80 6.20 -22.08
C GLU A 97 2.55 4.96 -21.54
N LEU A 98 2.04 4.34 -20.48
CA LEU A 98 2.58 3.08 -19.95
C LEU A 98 2.40 1.89 -20.91
N ASP A 99 1.49 2.00 -21.87
CA ASP A 99 1.19 0.94 -22.84
C ASP A 99 2.37 0.50 -23.73
N GLY A 100 3.38 1.30 -23.86
CA GLY A 100 4.56 0.99 -24.70
C GLY A 100 5.78 0.56 -23.87
N GLU A 101 5.65 0.52 -22.56
CA GLU A 101 6.77 0.32 -21.66
C GLU A 101 6.84 -1.10 -21.11
N ASN A 102 8.05 -1.52 -20.77
CA ASN A 102 8.25 -2.77 -20.04
C ASN A 102 7.83 -2.56 -18.57
N LEU A 103 6.58 -2.89 -18.27
CA LEU A 103 6.00 -2.67 -16.95
C LEU A 103 6.41 -3.77 -15.96
N LEU A 104 6.97 -3.38 -14.84
CA LEU A 104 7.31 -4.27 -13.73
C LEU A 104 6.13 -4.32 -12.76
N LEU A 105 5.61 -5.51 -12.53
CA LEU A 105 4.44 -5.76 -11.69
C LEU A 105 4.77 -6.65 -10.49
N LEU A 106 4.00 -6.50 -9.42
CA LEU A 106 4.00 -7.51 -8.36
C LEU A 106 3.39 -8.82 -8.87
N GLY A 107 3.86 -9.94 -8.33
CA GLY A 107 3.32 -11.26 -8.61
C GLY A 107 1.84 -11.39 -8.22
N GLN A 108 1.18 -12.41 -8.76
CA GLN A 108 -0.23 -12.71 -8.50
C GLN A 108 -0.53 -12.84 -6.99
N GLY A 109 -1.75 -12.47 -6.59
CA GLY A 109 -2.19 -12.44 -5.20
C GLY A 109 -1.93 -11.13 -4.47
N ASN A 110 -1.16 -10.21 -5.04
CA ASN A 110 -1.03 -8.85 -4.53
C ASN A 110 -2.19 -7.98 -5.04
N CYS A 111 -3.04 -7.52 -4.14
CA CYS A 111 -4.15 -6.62 -4.50
C CYS A 111 -3.65 -5.31 -5.16
N PHE A 112 -2.42 -4.88 -4.87
CA PHE A 112 -1.83 -3.71 -5.52
C PHE A 112 -1.57 -3.94 -7.01
N ARG A 113 -1.21 -5.17 -7.43
CA ARG A 113 -1.13 -5.53 -8.86
C ARG A 113 -2.47 -5.24 -9.56
N ASP A 114 -3.57 -5.74 -8.99
CA ASP A 114 -4.90 -5.58 -9.57
C ASP A 114 -5.29 -4.10 -9.65
N GLN A 115 -5.00 -3.32 -8.60
CA GLN A 115 -5.22 -1.87 -8.57
C GLN A 115 -4.43 -1.12 -9.65
N VAL A 116 -3.19 -1.52 -9.93
CA VAL A 116 -2.38 -0.93 -11.01
C VAL A 116 -3.01 -1.26 -12.37
N LEU A 117 -3.41 -2.49 -12.59
CA LEU A 117 -4.05 -2.91 -13.85
C LEU A 117 -5.42 -2.23 -14.06
N GLU A 118 -6.22 -2.07 -13.02
CA GLU A 118 -7.49 -1.32 -13.07
C GLU A 118 -7.27 0.18 -13.40
N SER A 119 -6.21 0.77 -12.85
CA SER A 119 -5.85 2.18 -13.09
C SER A 119 -5.25 2.42 -14.49
N CYS A 120 -4.77 1.37 -15.14
CA CYS A 120 -4.15 1.39 -16.45
C CYS A 120 -4.81 0.34 -17.35
N PRO A 121 -6.08 0.55 -17.80
CA PRO A 121 -6.89 -0.49 -18.45
C PRO A 121 -6.29 -1.08 -19.73
N ARG A 122 -5.42 -0.33 -20.42
CA ARG A 122 -4.76 -0.81 -21.62
C ARG A 122 -3.67 -1.85 -21.34
N LEU A 123 -3.21 -1.95 -20.10
CA LEU A 123 -2.23 -2.96 -19.65
C LEU A 123 -2.88 -4.34 -19.43
N THR A 124 -4.19 -4.48 -19.59
CA THR A 124 -4.93 -5.73 -19.36
C THR A 124 -5.05 -6.62 -20.60
N GLY A 125 -4.53 -6.18 -21.75
CA GLY A 125 -4.50 -6.99 -22.98
C GLY A 125 -3.57 -8.21 -22.84
N PRO A 126 -3.87 -9.34 -23.51
CA PRO A 126 -3.03 -10.53 -23.47
C PRO A 126 -1.58 -10.23 -23.88
N ASP A 127 -1.37 -9.37 -24.86
CA ASP A 127 -0.04 -9.01 -25.37
C ASP A 127 0.72 -8.07 -24.42
N ALA A 128 0.02 -7.25 -23.63
CA ALA A 128 0.64 -6.29 -22.71
C ALA A 128 1.31 -6.97 -21.51
N LEU A 129 0.80 -8.11 -21.07
CA LEU A 129 1.35 -8.88 -19.94
C LEU A 129 2.47 -9.84 -20.37
N GLU A 130 2.61 -10.17 -21.65
CA GLU A 130 3.70 -11.03 -22.14
C GLU A 130 5.09 -10.42 -21.93
N HIS A 131 5.18 -9.10 -21.85
CA HIS A 131 6.43 -8.38 -21.63
C HIS A 131 6.59 -7.89 -20.20
N SER A 132 5.64 -8.16 -19.29
CA SER A 132 5.77 -7.74 -17.89
C SER A 132 6.70 -8.68 -17.12
N LEU A 133 7.65 -8.11 -16.38
CA LEU A 133 8.45 -8.84 -15.42
C LEU A 133 7.82 -8.74 -14.04
N GLU A 134 7.84 -9.85 -13.28
CA GLU A 134 7.25 -9.90 -11.96
C GLU A 134 8.30 -9.81 -10.85
N GLY A 135 8.02 -8.98 -9.86
CA GLY A 135 8.80 -8.88 -8.63
C GLY A 135 8.03 -9.40 -7.41
N SER A 136 8.74 -9.97 -6.45
CA SER A 136 8.14 -10.51 -5.23
C SER A 136 7.73 -9.43 -4.21
N SER A 137 8.31 -8.22 -4.29
CA SER A 137 8.04 -7.09 -3.40
C SER A 137 8.27 -5.77 -4.12
N LEU A 138 7.72 -4.66 -3.57
CA LEU A 138 7.98 -3.32 -4.09
C LEU A 138 9.47 -2.96 -4.02
N GLU A 139 10.21 -3.45 -3.03
CA GLU A 139 11.67 -3.26 -2.94
C GLU A 139 12.39 -3.99 -4.08
N THR A 140 12.00 -5.22 -4.41
CA THR A 140 12.54 -5.94 -5.56
C THR A 140 12.27 -5.17 -6.85
N ILE A 141 11.03 -4.69 -7.06
CA ILE A 141 10.64 -3.90 -8.23
C ILE A 141 11.47 -2.62 -8.30
N ARG A 142 11.67 -1.91 -7.19
CA ARG A 142 12.53 -0.72 -7.14
C ARG A 142 13.93 -0.99 -7.70
N TYR A 143 14.57 -2.07 -7.26
CA TYR A 143 15.91 -2.43 -7.76
C TYR A 143 15.90 -2.88 -9.22
N MET A 144 14.83 -3.52 -9.67
CA MET A 144 14.67 -3.85 -11.09
C MET A 144 14.56 -2.55 -11.94
N VAL A 145 13.78 -1.55 -11.49
CA VAL A 145 13.74 -0.23 -12.14
C VAL A 145 15.12 0.40 -12.13
N ALA A 146 15.80 0.46 -10.98
CA ALA A 146 17.13 1.05 -10.86
C ALA A 146 18.17 0.39 -11.78
N SER A 147 18.01 -0.90 -12.08
CA SER A 147 18.87 -1.64 -13.02
C SER A 147 18.49 -1.44 -14.50
N GLY A 148 17.44 -0.69 -14.79
CA GLY A 148 16.98 -0.44 -16.17
C GLY A 148 16.11 -1.55 -16.75
N ALA A 149 15.57 -2.46 -15.93
CA ALA A 149 14.75 -3.57 -16.41
C ALA A 149 13.36 -3.14 -16.91
N GLY A 150 12.92 -1.94 -16.57
CA GLY A 150 11.63 -1.40 -16.99
C GLY A 150 11.14 -0.26 -16.10
N VAL A 151 9.86 0.05 -16.16
CA VAL A 151 9.17 1.08 -15.38
C VAL A 151 8.18 0.43 -14.42
N ALA A 152 7.81 1.12 -13.35
CA ALA A 152 6.85 0.59 -12.39
C ALA A 152 5.84 1.65 -11.93
N VAL A 153 4.66 1.19 -11.51
CA VAL A 153 3.74 1.98 -10.70
C VAL A 153 3.88 1.54 -9.25
N MET A 154 4.06 2.50 -8.34
CA MET A 154 4.25 2.27 -6.92
C MET A 154 3.36 3.18 -6.07
N PRO A 155 2.94 2.76 -4.86
CA PRO A 155 2.26 3.66 -3.96
C PRO A 155 3.21 4.78 -3.51
N SER A 156 2.67 5.98 -3.27
CA SER A 156 3.47 7.16 -2.91
C SER A 156 4.32 6.96 -1.67
N THR A 157 3.84 6.20 -0.69
CA THR A 157 4.61 5.89 0.52
C THR A 157 5.90 5.10 0.25
N ALA A 158 5.89 4.29 -0.83
CA ALA A 158 7.07 3.55 -1.29
C ALA A 158 7.95 4.39 -2.24
N ALA A 159 7.32 5.20 -3.11
CA ALA A 159 7.99 5.90 -4.18
C ALA A 159 8.57 7.26 -3.76
N ASP A 160 7.79 8.11 -3.08
CA ASP A 160 8.21 9.49 -2.78
C ASP A 160 9.51 9.56 -1.95
N PRO A 161 9.81 8.64 -1.00
CA PRO A 161 11.10 8.63 -0.31
C PRO A 161 12.32 8.35 -1.20
N LEU A 162 12.12 7.83 -2.42
CA LEU A 162 13.20 7.56 -3.37
C LEU A 162 13.72 8.84 -4.03
N ILE A 163 12.91 9.91 -4.08
CA ILE A 163 13.25 11.17 -4.76
C ILE A 163 14.62 11.71 -4.29
N ASP A 164 14.87 11.65 -2.98
CA ASP A 164 16.10 12.19 -2.39
C ASP A 164 17.15 11.11 -2.04
N ARG A 165 16.79 9.83 -2.14
CA ARG A 165 17.61 8.73 -1.62
C ARG A 165 18.11 7.75 -2.66
N GLU A 166 17.49 7.73 -3.84
CA GLU A 166 17.81 6.74 -4.87
C GLU A 166 18.12 7.43 -6.21
N PRO A 167 19.39 7.76 -6.48
CA PRO A 167 19.78 8.49 -7.69
C PRO A 167 19.58 7.70 -8.98
N MET A 168 19.41 6.38 -8.90
CA MET A 168 19.26 5.51 -10.08
C MET A 168 17.83 5.49 -10.62
N VAL A 169 16.88 6.14 -9.94
CA VAL A 169 15.49 6.21 -10.38
C VAL A 169 14.96 7.64 -10.37
N LYS A 170 13.89 7.87 -11.13
CA LYS A 170 13.07 9.10 -11.08
C LYS A 170 11.64 8.71 -10.72
N VAL A 171 11.02 9.52 -9.86
CA VAL A 171 9.63 9.37 -9.42
C VAL A 171 8.81 10.47 -10.04
N LEU A 172 7.76 10.11 -10.75
CA LEU A 172 6.90 11.02 -11.50
C LEU A 172 5.43 10.85 -11.06
N PRO A 173 4.67 11.93 -10.94
CA PRO A 173 3.24 11.86 -10.77
C PRO A 173 2.57 11.47 -12.10
N PHE A 174 1.34 10.97 -12.01
CA PHE A 174 0.48 10.86 -13.17
C PHE A 174 0.00 12.24 -13.62
N SER A 175 -0.15 12.46 -14.93
CA SER A 175 -0.83 13.62 -15.49
C SER A 175 -2.34 13.34 -15.58
N GLY A 176 -3.17 14.35 -15.32
CA GLY A 176 -4.63 14.21 -15.31
C GLY A 176 -5.14 13.53 -14.05
N GLU A 177 -5.97 12.48 -14.22
CA GLU A 177 -6.50 11.71 -13.09
C GLU A 177 -5.37 10.99 -12.36
N GLN A 178 -5.34 11.16 -11.02
CA GLN A 178 -4.33 10.56 -10.16
C GLN A 178 -4.84 9.21 -9.64
N PRO A 179 -4.33 8.08 -10.15
CA PRO A 179 -4.66 6.78 -9.57
C PRO A 179 -4.29 6.73 -8.09
N SER A 180 -5.13 6.10 -7.31
CA SER A 180 -4.95 6.01 -5.86
C SER A 180 -5.62 4.78 -5.28
N ARG A 181 -5.27 4.45 -4.06
CA ARG A 181 -5.98 3.46 -3.25
C ARG A 181 -6.43 4.05 -1.92
N THR A 182 -7.44 3.44 -1.34
CA THR A 182 -7.82 3.70 0.05
C THR A 182 -7.27 2.62 0.94
N VAL A 183 -6.59 2.99 2.01
CA VAL A 183 -6.14 2.06 3.05
C VAL A 183 -7.11 2.14 4.23
N GLY A 184 -7.44 0.98 4.79
CA GLY A 184 -8.39 0.87 5.90
C GLY A 184 -7.97 -0.16 6.94
N LEU A 185 -8.59 -0.02 8.11
CA LEU A 185 -8.57 -1.00 9.18
C LEU A 185 -9.77 -1.92 9.01
N VAL A 186 -9.57 -3.22 9.22
CA VAL A 186 -10.64 -4.20 9.24
C VAL A 186 -10.55 -5.04 10.50
N TRP A 187 -11.68 -5.23 11.20
CA TRP A 187 -11.78 -6.03 12.42
C TRP A 187 -13.13 -6.71 12.52
N ARG A 188 -13.26 -7.68 13.44
CA ARG A 188 -14.55 -8.36 13.69
C ARG A 188 -15.52 -7.42 14.40
N VAL A 189 -16.80 -7.42 13.99
CA VAL A 189 -17.87 -6.71 14.70
C VAL A 189 -17.89 -7.06 16.18
N THR A 190 -17.60 -8.32 16.52
CA THR A 190 -17.60 -8.85 17.90
C THR A 190 -16.27 -8.63 18.64
N TYR A 191 -15.35 -7.84 18.10
CA TYR A 191 -14.05 -7.62 18.76
C TYR A 191 -14.23 -6.91 20.13
N PRO A 192 -13.74 -7.48 21.24
CA PRO A 192 -14.12 -7.03 22.57
C PRO A 192 -13.38 -5.78 23.08
N ARG A 193 -12.40 -5.28 22.34
CA ARG A 193 -11.57 -4.13 22.75
C ARG A 193 -11.60 -2.98 21.72
N PRO A 194 -12.76 -2.31 21.51
CA PRO A 194 -12.86 -1.25 20.50
C PRO A 194 -11.84 -0.13 20.71
N GLN A 195 -11.50 0.21 21.96
CA GLN A 195 -10.48 1.22 22.26
C GLN A 195 -9.08 0.86 21.72
N ALA A 196 -8.77 -0.42 21.51
CA ALA A 196 -7.52 -0.83 20.87
C ALA A 196 -7.55 -0.52 19.36
N ILE A 197 -8.71 -0.65 18.71
CA ILE A 197 -8.89 -0.23 17.31
C ILE A 197 -8.76 1.28 17.19
N ASP A 198 -9.40 2.04 18.11
CA ASP A 198 -9.28 3.50 18.15
C ASP A 198 -7.83 3.96 18.31
N ALA A 199 -7.05 3.27 19.15
CA ALA A 199 -5.63 3.56 19.32
C ALA A 199 -4.83 3.28 18.03
N VAL A 200 -5.09 2.17 17.33
CA VAL A 200 -4.45 1.90 16.04
C VAL A 200 -4.83 2.98 15.03
N ARG A 201 -6.12 3.32 14.94
CA ARG A 201 -6.60 4.36 14.04
C ARG A 201 -5.95 5.71 14.32
N ALA A 202 -5.92 6.14 15.57
CA ALA A 202 -5.28 7.40 15.97
C ALA A 202 -3.77 7.39 15.67
N ALA A 203 -3.10 6.27 15.89
CA ALA A 203 -1.69 6.12 15.58
C ALA A 203 -1.42 6.19 14.07
N VAL A 204 -2.21 5.50 13.23
CA VAL A 204 -2.10 5.59 11.76
C VAL A 204 -2.32 7.03 11.28
N LEU A 205 -3.38 7.70 11.78
CA LEU A 205 -3.69 9.09 11.41
C LEU A 205 -2.64 10.10 11.88
N SER A 206 -1.83 9.76 12.88
CA SER A 206 -0.70 10.59 13.32
C SER A 206 0.57 10.40 12.50
N CYS A 207 0.62 9.38 11.63
CA CYS A 207 1.76 9.14 10.76
C CYS A 207 1.79 10.18 9.63
N GLN A 208 2.96 10.71 9.35
CA GLN A 208 3.20 11.62 8.23
C GLN A 208 3.70 10.81 7.03
N LEU A 209 2.76 10.24 6.30
CA LEU A 209 3.05 9.40 5.14
C LEU A 209 3.04 10.25 3.86
N PRO A 210 4.09 10.19 3.02
CA PRO A 210 4.16 11.00 1.81
C PRO A 210 3.07 10.62 0.82
N GLY A 211 2.50 11.62 0.14
CA GLY A 211 1.47 11.44 -0.89
C GLY A 211 0.15 10.85 -0.39
N THR A 212 -0.11 10.93 0.92
CA THR A 212 -1.37 10.44 1.51
C THR A 212 -2.25 11.57 2.00
N THR A 213 -3.57 11.31 2.03
CA THR A 213 -4.57 12.20 2.62
C THR A 213 -5.38 11.42 3.65
N ALA A 214 -5.38 11.90 4.90
CA ALA A 214 -6.11 11.27 5.99
C ALA A 214 -7.63 11.31 5.78
N VAL A 215 -8.31 10.22 6.12
CA VAL A 215 -9.77 10.14 6.11
C VAL A 215 -10.30 10.33 7.53
N TRP A 216 -10.89 11.50 7.77
CA TRP A 216 -11.46 11.92 9.05
C TRP A 216 -12.96 11.66 9.11
N GLY A 217 -13.45 10.45 8.79
CA GLY A 217 -14.88 10.11 8.85
C GLY A 217 -15.19 9.28 10.10
N GLY A 218 -16.30 9.64 10.81
CA GLY A 218 -16.93 8.78 11.79
C GLY A 218 -17.68 7.62 11.10
N PHE A 219 -18.09 6.63 11.89
CA PHE A 219 -19.02 5.60 11.43
C PHE A 219 -20.30 6.27 10.89
N THR A 220 -20.67 5.99 9.64
CA THR A 220 -22.04 6.16 9.16
C THR A 220 -22.79 4.85 9.28
#